data_aa7d8dbd0ad20640ce57a34b3c6f8f37
#
_entry.id   aa7d8dbd0ad20640ce57a34b3c6f8f37
#
_cell.length_a   1.000
_cell.length_b   1.000
_cell.length_c   1.000
_cell.angle_alpha   90.00
_cell.angle_beta   90.00
_cell.angle_gamma   90.00
#
_symmetry.space_group_name_H-M   'P 1'
#
loop_
_entity.id
_entity.type
_entity.pdbx_description
1 polymer ?
#
loop_
_entity_poly.entity_id
_entity_poly.type
_entity_poly.pdbx_seq_one_letter_code
_entity_poly.pdbx_strand_id
1 'polypeptide(L)'
;MTNMNDAIFIDTNIILWLVKGNFKKLSSVAKKTILENEVLYSPMVCLELGYLYEIGKTRYDAEHFLDVLRGKIEIAESRSNFADVCREAIKIGWTRDTFDRLIVAEAMLHKGKLVTGDERILKHYKRAVW
;
A
#
# COMPACT_ATOMS: atom_id res chain seq x y z
N MET A 1 4.81 6.36 22.18
CA MET A 1 4.00 5.14 22.15
C MET A 1 3.17 5.12 20.87
N THR A 2 3.41 4.13 20.03
CA THR A 2 2.67 4.02 18.79
C THR A 2 1.26 3.55 19.09
N ASN A 3 0.29 4.39 18.77
CA ASN A 3 -1.10 4.01 18.90
C ASN A 3 -1.43 3.04 17.76
N MET A 4 -2.01 1.90 18.08
CA MET A 4 -2.39 0.89 17.08
C MET A 4 -3.37 1.45 16.03
N ASN A 5 -4.01 2.58 16.32
CA ASN A 5 -4.91 3.26 15.39
C ASN A 5 -4.18 4.15 14.37
N ASP A 6 -2.86 4.27 14.48
CA ASP A 6 -2.04 5.12 13.60
C ASP A 6 -1.28 4.31 12.54
N ALA A 7 -1.77 3.12 12.21
CA ALA A 7 -1.16 2.30 11.16
C ALA A 7 -1.22 3.04 9.82
N ILE A 8 -0.09 3.08 9.13
CA ILE A 8 0.05 3.67 7.81
C ILE A 8 0.31 2.54 6.83
N PHE A 9 -0.50 2.49 5.80
CA PHE A 9 -0.33 1.54 4.70
C PHE A 9 0.10 2.28 3.45
N ILE A 10 0.83 1.62 2.58
CA ILE A 10 1.20 2.19 1.29
C ILE A 10 0.71 1.31 0.16
N ASP A 11 0.25 1.97 -0.92
CA ASP A 11 -0.19 1.33 -2.14
C ASP A 11 1.02 0.87 -2.98
N THR A 12 0.80 -0.04 -3.89
CA THR A 12 1.85 -0.61 -4.75
C THR A 12 2.60 0.47 -5.53
N ASN A 13 1.91 1.45 -6.09
CA ASN A 13 2.57 2.53 -6.84
C ASN A 13 3.54 3.34 -5.99
N ILE A 14 3.24 3.51 -4.71
CA ILE A 14 4.15 4.20 -3.79
C ILE A 14 5.46 3.42 -3.67
N ILE A 15 5.37 2.11 -3.56
CA ILE A 15 6.56 1.25 -3.49
C ILE A 15 7.40 1.37 -4.76
N LEU A 16 6.75 1.33 -5.92
CA LEU A 16 7.43 1.48 -7.21
C LEU A 16 8.19 2.81 -7.27
N TRP A 17 7.56 3.90 -6.86
CA TRP A 17 8.20 5.22 -6.87
C TRP A 17 9.35 5.33 -5.87
N LEU A 18 9.18 4.80 -4.66
CA LEU A 18 10.24 4.80 -3.64
C LEU A 18 11.47 4.01 -4.10
N VAL A 19 11.26 2.82 -4.65
CA VAL A 19 12.35 1.95 -5.08
C VAL A 19 13.08 2.53 -6.30
N LYS A 20 12.34 3.14 -7.23
CA LYS A 20 12.92 3.77 -8.41
C LYS A 20 13.57 5.13 -8.13
N GLY A 21 13.47 5.62 -6.91
CA GLY A 21 14.03 6.92 -6.55
C GLY A 21 13.21 8.11 -7.04
N ASN A 22 11.96 7.90 -7.42
CA ASN A 22 11.08 8.93 -7.97
C ASN A 22 10.35 9.71 -6.86
N PHE A 23 11.07 10.22 -5.88
CA PHE A 23 10.47 10.96 -4.77
C PHE A 23 9.67 12.17 -5.21
N LYS A 24 9.99 12.73 -6.37
CA LYS A 24 9.27 13.87 -6.93
C LYS A 24 7.81 13.60 -7.22
N LYS A 25 7.45 12.32 -7.42
CA LYS A 25 6.05 11.93 -7.67
C LYS A 25 5.21 11.93 -6.41
N LEU A 26 5.84 11.88 -5.24
CA LEU A 26 5.14 11.93 -3.97
C LEU A 26 4.85 13.37 -3.57
N SER A 27 3.64 13.62 -3.07
CA SER A 27 3.33 14.91 -2.48
C SER A 27 4.13 15.13 -1.19
N SER A 28 4.22 16.36 -0.72
CA SER A 28 4.88 16.62 0.56
C SER A 28 4.15 15.95 1.72
N VAL A 29 2.83 15.86 1.67
CA VAL A 29 2.04 15.17 2.69
C VAL A 29 2.34 13.66 2.69
N ALA A 30 2.40 13.04 1.51
CA ALA A 30 2.73 11.62 1.38
C ALA A 30 4.13 11.31 1.93
N LYS A 31 5.11 12.13 1.57
CA LYS A 31 6.50 11.98 2.07
C LYS A 31 6.55 12.07 3.59
N LYS A 32 5.91 13.08 4.15
CA LYS A 32 5.88 13.31 5.60
C LYS A 32 5.22 12.13 6.32
N THR A 33 4.09 11.67 5.81
CA THR A 33 3.33 10.57 6.39
C THR A 33 4.19 9.30 6.44
N ILE A 34 4.91 9.00 5.37
CA ILE A 34 5.78 7.83 5.31
C ILE A 34 6.97 7.95 6.26
N LEU A 35 7.62 9.12 6.29
CA LEU A 35 8.85 9.31 7.07
C LEU A 35 8.60 9.40 8.57
N GLU A 36 7.43 9.84 8.99
CA GLU A 36 7.13 10.07 10.41
C GLU A 36 6.40 8.92 11.10
N ASN A 37 6.07 7.85 10.38
CA ASN A 37 5.28 6.76 10.92
C ASN A 37 5.89 5.41 10.61
N GLU A 38 5.48 4.40 11.35
CA GLU A 38 5.72 3.01 10.98
C GLU A 38 4.81 2.66 9.80
N VAL A 39 5.37 2.04 8.78
CA VAL A 39 4.67 1.77 7.53
C VAL A 39 4.45 0.27 7.38
N LEU A 40 3.25 -0.08 6.96
CA LEU A 40 2.88 -1.45 6.65
C LEU A 40 2.48 -1.54 5.17
N TYR A 41 2.58 -2.72 4.62
CA TYR A 41 1.98 -3.02 3.31
C TYR A 41 1.16 -4.30 3.40
N SER A 42 0.10 -4.36 2.60
CA SER A 42 -0.72 -5.58 2.47
C SER A 42 0.08 -6.67 1.75
N PRO A 43 -0.03 -7.94 2.14
CA PRO A 43 0.54 -9.05 1.35
C PRO A 43 0.09 -9.03 -0.12
N MET A 44 -1.05 -8.44 -0.41
CA MET A 44 -1.56 -8.31 -1.77
C MET A 44 -0.66 -7.43 -2.64
N VAL A 45 0.04 -6.47 -2.03
CA VAL A 45 1.06 -5.67 -2.72
C VAL A 45 2.17 -6.56 -3.27
N CYS A 46 2.60 -7.54 -2.49
CA CYS A 46 3.61 -8.51 -2.94
C CYS A 46 3.13 -9.27 -4.18
N LEU A 47 1.89 -9.73 -4.15
CA LEU A 47 1.31 -10.44 -5.30
C LEU A 47 1.20 -9.53 -6.52
N GLU A 48 0.78 -8.28 -6.32
CA GLU A 48 0.68 -7.31 -7.43
C GLU A 48 2.04 -7.01 -8.04
N LEU A 49 3.07 -6.83 -7.21
CA LEU A 49 4.43 -6.63 -7.71
C LEU A 49 4.88 -7.83 -8.55
N GLY A 50 4.58 -9.05 -8.12
CA GLY A 50 4.87 -10.25 -8.88
C GLY A 50 4.11 -10.30 -10.20
N TYR A 51 2.84 -9.93 -10.19
CA TYR A 51 2.00 -9.85 -11.38
C TYR A 51 2.56 -8.83 -12.39
N LEU A 52 2.96 -7.64 -11.92
CA LEU A 52 3.52 -6.61 -12.78
C LEU A 52 4.82 -7.09 -13.45
N TYR A 53 5.62 -7.86 -12.73
CA TYR A 53 6.81 -8.48 -13.29
C TYR A 53 6.46 -9.51 -14.36
N GLU A 54 5.49 -10.38 -14.10
CA GLU A 54 5.05 -11.40 -15.05
C GLU A 54 4.58 -10.82 -16.38
N ILE A 55 3.87 -9.69 -16.34
CA ILE A 55 3.35 -9.03 -17.54
C ILE A 55 4.33 -8.04 -18.17
N GLY A 56 5.57 -7.99 -17.67
CA GLY A 56 6.64 -7.17 -18.24
C GLY A 56 6.56 -5.69 -17.92
N LYS A 57 5.76 -5.29 -16.96
CA LYS A 57 5.64 -3.87 -16.56
C LYS A 57 6.76 -3.41 -15.64
N THR A 58 7.43 -4.33 -14.97
CA THR A 58 8.60 -4.02 -14.14
C THR A 58 9.76 -4.94 -14.54
N ARG A 59 10.99 -4.48 -14.25
CA ARG A 59 12.21 -5.23 -14.56
C ARG A 59 12.59 -6.21 -13.46
N TYR A 60 12.04 -6.05 -12.27
CA TYR A 60 12.45 -6.78 -11.08
C TYR A 60 11.24 -7.47 -10.46
N ASP A 61 11.47 -8.63 -9.86
CA ASP A 61 10.43 -9.38 -9.16
C ASP A 61 10.05 -8.72 -7.83
N ALA A 62 9.04 -9.26 -7.18
CA ALA A 62 8.52 -8.73 -5.92
C ALA A 62 9.58 -8.71 -4.82
N GLU A 63 10.36 -9.78 -4.70
CA GLU A 63 11.40 -9.87 -3.66
C GLU A 63 12.44 -8.77 -3.80
N HIS A 64 12.86 -8.48 -5.03
CA HIS A 64 13.80 -7.39 -5.28
C HIS A 64 13.25 -6.05 -4.81
N PHE A 65 12.00 -5.73 -5.19
CA PHE A 65 11.36 -4.47 -4.77
C PHE A 65 11.27 -4.36 -3.25
N LEU A 66 10.86 -5.43 -2.59
CA LEU A 66 10.70 -5.41 -1.13
C LEU A 66 12.04 -5.32 -0.41
N ASP A 67 13.07 -5.99 -0.91
CA ASP A 67 14.42 -5.92 -0.33
C ASP A 67 14.99 -4.51 -0.44
N VAL A 68 14.86 -3.87 -1.60
CA VAL A 68 15.32 -2.49 -1.79
C VAL A 68 14.54 -1.54 -0.89
N LEU A 69 13.22 -1.73 -0.80
CA LEU A 69 12.36 -0.89 0.03
C LEU A 69 12.76 -0.96 1.51
N ARG A 70 13.02 -2.17 2.01
CA ARG A 70 13.46 -2.38 3.41
C ARG A 70 14.76 -1.68 3.72
N GLY A 71 15.62 -1.50 2.73
CA GLY A 71 16.86 -0.73 2.87
C GLY A 71 16.66 0.78 2.89
N LYS A 72 15.50 1.26 2.47
CA LYS A 72 15.21 2.69 2.37
C LYS A 72 14.34 3.22 3.49
N ILE A 73 13.37 2.45 3.94
CA ILE A 73 12.43 2.86 5.00
C ILE A 73 12.15 1.67 5.91
N GLU A 74 11.71 1.98 7.12
CA GLU A 74 11.24 0.97 8.05
C GLU A 74 9.83 0.55 7.64
N ILE A 75 9.68 -0.70 7.21
CA ILE A 75 8.41 -1.21 6.69
C ILE A 75 8.25 -2.69 7.05
N ALA A 76 7.02 -3.09 7.29
CA ALA A 76 6.68 -4.48 7.59
C ALA A 76 5.44 -4.93 6.81
N GLU A 77 5.33 -6.22 6.57
CA GLU A 77 4.16 -6.80 5.97
C GLU A 77 3.04 -6.92 7.02
N SER A 78 1.85 -6.49 6.66
CA SER A 78 0.68 -6.62 7.52
C SER A 78 0.26 -8.09 7.64
N ARG A 79 -0.16 -8.49 8.84
CA ARG A 79 -0.52 -9.89 9.14
C ARG A 79 -1.95 -9.99 9.66
N SER A 80 -2.89 -9.67 8.81
CA SER A 80 -4.30 -9.76 9.13
C SER A 80 -4.85 -11.14 8.76
N ASN A 81 -5.94 -11.53 9.41
CA ASN A 81 -6.68 -12.71 9.02
C ASN A 81 -7.26 -12.50 7.62
N PHE A 82 -6.92 -13.35 6.67
CA PHE A 82 -7.31 -13.18 5.28
C PHE A 82 -8.83 -13.19 5.07
N ALA A 83 -9.54 -14.02 5.83
CA ALA A 83 -10.99 -14.06 5.74
C ALA A 83 -11.62 -12.72 6.15
N ASP A 84 -11.06 -12.08 7.18
CA ASP A 84 -11.54 -10.77 7.62
C ASP A 84 -11.27 -9.70 6.57
N VAL A 85 -10.11 -9.73 5.93
CA VAL A 85 -9.78 -8.82 4.83
C VAL A 85 -10.76 -8.99 3.68
N CYS A 86 -11.07 -10.23 3.30
CA CYS A 86 -12.03 -10.50 2.23
C CYS A 86 -13.43 -9.97 2.56
N ARG A 87 -13.86 -10.11 3.82
CA ARG A 87 -15.16 -9.57 4.23
C ARG A 87 -15.21 -8.05 4.17
N GLU A 88 -14.12 -7.38 4.53
CA GLU A 88 -14.02 -5.94 4.34
C GLU A 88 -14.04 -5.58 2.84
N ALA A 89 -13.36 -6.36 2.01
CA ALA A 89 -13.31 -6.12 0.57
C ALA A 89 -14.69 -6.23 -0.11
N ILE A 90 -15.59 -7.04 0.43
CA ILE A 90 -16.97 -7.16 -0.08
C ILE A 90 -17.69 -5.80 -0.03
N LYS A 91 -17.36 -4.96 0.96
CA LYS A 91 -17.96 -3.63 1.12
C LYS A 91 -17.50 -2.63 0.06
N ILE A 92 -16.45 -2.95 -0.68
CA ILE A 92 -15.88 -2.06 -1.68
C ILE A 92 -16.55 -2.35 -3.03
N GLY A 93 -17.52 -1.52 -3.39
CA GLY A 93 -18.25 -1.67 -4.64
C GLY A 93 -17.84 -0.70 -5.75
N TRP A 94 -16.94 0.24 -5.45
CA TRP A 94 -16.53 1.29 -6.38
C TRP A 94 -15.38 0.88 -7.32
N THR A 95 -14.81 -0.30 -7.15
CA THR A 95 -13.83 -0.86 -8.07
C THR A 95 -14.01 -2.38 -8.17
N ARG A 96 -13.64 -2.95 -9.31
CA ARG A 96 -13.59 -4.40 -9.54
C ARG A 96 -12.17 -4.94 -9.54
N ASP A 97 -11.19 -4.08 -9.44
CA ASP A 97 -9.78 -4.50 -9.39
C ASP A 97 -9.53 -5.21 -8.06
N THR A 98 -9.16 -6.49 -8.13
CA THR A 98 -8.97 -7.33 -6.95
C THR A 98 -7.80 -6.85 -6.09
N PHE A 99 -6.72 -6.38 -6.72
CA PHE A 99 -5.59 -5.86 -5.96
C PHE A 99 -6.00 -4.64 -5.15
N ASP A 100 -6.64 -3.66 -5.79
CA ASP A 100 -7.10 -2.45 -5.12
C ASP A 100 -8.08 -2.76 -3.99
N ARG A 101 -9.03 -3.66 -4.25
CA ARG A 101 -10.02 -4.03 -3.22
C ARG A 101 -9.37 -4.60 -1.98
N LEU A 102 -8.42 -5.51 -2.15
CA LEU A 102 -7.77 -6.16 -1.00
C LEU A 102 -6.77 -5.24 -0.30
N ILE A 103 -6.07 -4.39 -1.04
CA ILE A 103 -5.16 -3.41 -0.45
C ILE A 103 -5.93 -2.40 0.39
N VAL A 104 -7.03 -1.86 -0.15
CA VAL A 104 -7.88 -0.92 0.60
C VAL A 104 -8.54 -1.60 1.79
N ALA A 105 -9.03 -2.83 1.61
CA ALA A 105 -9.67 -3.59 2.68
C ALA A 105 -8.73 -3.86 3.87
N GLU A 106 -7.44 -4.13 3.60
CA GLU A 106 -6.45 -4.29 4.66
C GLU A 106 -6.35 -3.02 5.50
N ALA A 107 -6.26 -1.87 4.85
CA ALA A 107 -6.23 -0.59 5.55
C ALA A 107 -7.53 -0.33 6.32
N MET A 108 -8.68 -0.62 5.72
CA MET A 108 -9.99 -0.47 6.37
C MET A 108 -10.11 -1.31 7.64
N LEU A 109 -9.65 -2.56 7.57
CA LEU A 109 -9.70 -3.47 8.71
C LEU A 109 -8.96 -2.91 9.93
N HIS A 110 -7.87 -2.23 9.69
CA HIS A 110 -7.04 -1.61 10.73
C HIS A 110 -7.40 -0.16 11.01
N LYS A 111 -8.39 0.39 10.33
CA LYS A 111 -8.75 1.82 10.39
C LYS A 111 -7.52 2.70 10.12
N GLY A 112 -6.65 2.22 9.24
CA GLY A 112 -5.38 2.87 8.93
C GLY A 112 -5.47 3.84 7.78
N LYS A 113 -4.51 4.74 7.74
CA LYS A 113 -4.31 5.59 6.56
C LYS A 113 -3.71 4.77 5.43
N LEU A 114 -4.07 5.08 4.21
CA LEU A 114 -3.48 4.49 3.01
C LEU A 114 -2.88 5.59 2.17
N VAL A 115 -1.56 5.60 2.05
CA VAL A 115 -0.87 6.56 1.18
C VAL A 115 -0.96 6.02 -0.25
N THR A 116 -1.58 6.80 -1.12
CA THR A 116 -1.83 6.43 -2.51
C THR A 116 -1.95 7.65 -3.38
N GLY A 117 -1.51 7.54 -4.63
CA GLY A 117 -1.77 8.55 -5.66
C GLY A 117 -2.98 8.23 -6.53
N ASP A 118 -3.68 7.14 -6.25
CA ASP A 118 -4.83 6.71 -7.05
C ASP A 118 -6.06 7.58 -6.73
N GLU A 119 -6.53 8.32 -7.73
CA GLU A 119 -7.65 9.27 -7.56
C GLU A 119 -8.94 8.58 -7.14
N ARG A 120 -9.19 7.36 -7.61
CA ARG A 120 -10.40 6.61 -7.26
C ARG A 120 -10.38 6.21 -5.79
N ILE A 121 -9.24 5.73 -5.30
CA ILE A 121 -9.08 5.39 -3.89
C ILE A 121 -9.24 6.64 -3.03
N LEU A 122 -8.58 7.73 -3.41
CA LEU A 122 -8.67 9.01 -2.69
C LEU A 122 -10.10 9.51 -2.60
N LYS A 123 -10.90 9.30 -3.65
CA LYS A 123 -12.29 9.72 -3.68
C LYS A 123 -13.16 8.89 -2.74
N HIS A 124 -12.90 7.60 -2.61
CA HIS A 124 -13.82 6.67 -1.94
C HIS A 124 -13.38 6.23 -0.55
N TYR A 125 -12.09 6.23 -0.25
CA TYR A 125 -11.59 5.86 1.07
C TYR A 125 -11.21 7.10 1.85
N LYS A 126 -11.94 7.39 2.93
CA LYS A 126 -11.77 8.63 3.71
C LYS A 126 -10.40 8.78 4.36
N ARG A 127 -9.72 7.67 4.63
CA ARG A 127 -8.38 7.69 5.25
C ARG A 127 -7.25 7.55 4.23
N ALA A 128 -7.57 7.64 2.95
CA ALA A 128 -6.56 7.72 1.91
C ALA A 128 -5.88 9.09 1.96
N VAL A 129 -4.57 9.09 1.78
CA VAL A 129 -3.72 10.27 1.93
C VAL A 129 -2.85 10.43 0.70
N TRP A 130 -2.78 11.66 0.21
CA TRP A 130 -1.87 12.03 -0.86
C TRP A 130 -1.22 13.37 -0.58
#